data_b391ce282958aa7654eaa6767ebd16f8
#
_entry.id   b391ce282958aa7654eaa6767ebd16f8
#
_cell.length_a   1.000
_cell.length_b   1.000
_cell.length_c   1.000
_cell.angle_alpha   90.00
_cell.angle_beta   90.00
_cell.angle_gamma   90.00
#
_symmetry.space_group_name_H-M   'P 1'
#
loop_
_entity.id
_entity.type
_entity.pdbx_description
1 polymer ?
#
loop_
_entity_poly.entity_id
_entity_poly.type
_entity_poly.pdbx_seq_one_letter_code
_entity_poly.pdbx_strand_id
1 'polypeptide(L)'
;MLKRSLLTLAFSIAATLPAFAHLDPAEHGSFAAGFSHPLFGLDHILAMGAVGLWAAMQGGRALWLVPAAFVGTMALGFAAAIAGMPLPFVEPVILASVIFIGIAIALALPVPTSAVAAMVGFFAFFHGHAHGGELGGAGAWEFAIGFVIATAALHATGIGAGLMLAQFSGKVLTRIAGAATALGGLYLAIGG
;
A
#
# COMPACT_ATOMS: atom_id res chain seq x y z
N MET A 1 -20.63 29.80 -0.68
CA MET A 1 -21.33 28.92 0.25
C MET A 1 -21.58 27.54 -0.36
N LEU A 2 -22.17 27.40 -1.53
CA LEU A 2 -22.51 26.13 -2.19
C LEU A 2 -21.31 25.13 -2.31
N LYS A 3 -20.12 25.58 -2.71
CA LYS A 3 -18.91 24.73 -2.82
C LYS A 3 -18.45 24.15 -1.47
N ARG A 4 -18.58 24.92 -0.38
CA ARG A 4 -18.23 24.43 0.97
C ARG A 4 -19.24 23.39 1.43
N SER A 5 -20.54 23.63 1.19
CA SER A 5 -21.60 22.67 1.54
C SER A 5 -21.50 21.37 0.75
N LEU A 6 -21.12 21.40 -0.51
CA LEU A 6 -20.89 20.21 -1.34
C LEU A 6 -19.68 19.40 -0.86
N LEU A 7 -18.58 20.06 -0.47
CA LEU A 7 -17.41 19.39 0.10
C LEU A 7 -17.72 18.75 1.45
N THR A 8 -18.46 19.44 2.31
CA THR A 8 -18.88 18.89 3.62
C THR A 8 -19.81 17.70 3.41
N LEU A 9 -20.76 17.78 2.47
CA LEU A 9 -21.68 16.68 2.16
C LEU A 9 -20.92 15.46 1.60
N ALA A 10 -19.98 15.68 0.67
CA ALA A 10 -19.15 14.62 0.11
C ALA A 10 -18.27 13.94 1.18
N PHE A 11 -17.69 14.72 2.11
CA PHE A 11 -16.92 14.21 3.22
C PHE A 11 -17.79 13.44 4.22
N SER A 12 -19.00 13.93 4.52
CA SER A 12 -19.96 13.24 5.40
C SER A 12 -20.46 11.93 4.80
N ILE A 13 -20.71 11.87 3.48
CA ILE A 13 -21.09 10.63 2.78
C ILE A 13 -19.93 9.63 2.79
N ALA A 14 -18.69 10.07 2.56
CA ALA A 14 -17.52 9.22 2.63
C ALA A 14 -17.28 8.66 4.05
N ALA A 15 -17.58 9.43 5.09
CA ALA A 15 -17.45 9.03 6.50
C ALA A 15 -18.56 8.09 7.00
N THR A 16 -19.65 7.94 6.25
CA THR A 16 -20.78 7.04 6.61
C THR A 16 -20.76 5.72 5.85
N LEU A 17 -19.79 5.50 4.97
CA LEU A 17 -19.59 4.19 4.37
C LEU A 17 -19.13 3.23 5.48
N PRO A 18 -19.85 2.12 5.75
CA PRO A 18 -19.39 1.14 6.71
C PRO A 18 -17.99 0.69 6.26
N ALA A 19 -17.03 0.73 7.18
CA ALA A 19 -15.75 0.10 6.98
C ALA A 19 -16.01 -1.42 6.86
N PHE A 20 -16.11 -1.94 5.67
CA PHE A 20 -16.19 -3.37 5.39
C PHE A 20 -14.80 -4.00 5.62
N ALA A 21 -14.26 -3.82 6.81
CA ALA A 21 -13.04 -4.50 7.25
C ALA A 21 -13.29 -5.99 7.52
N HIS A 22 -14.55 -6.43 7.55
CA HIS A 22 -14.92 -7.83 7.74
C HIS A 22 -15.82 -8.26 6.59
N LEU A 23 -15.18 -8.71 5.50
CA LEU A 23 -15.89 -9.49 4.48
C LEU A 23 -16.38 -10.80 5.11
N ASP A 24 -17.55 -11.27 4.69
CA ASP A 24 -18.08 -12.57 5.11
C ASP A 24 -17.00 -13.64 4.85
N PRO A 25 -16.72 -14.54 5.82
CA PRO A 25 -15.77 -15.65 5.62
C PRO A 25 -16.01 -16.45 4.33
N ALA A 26 -17.27 -16.51 3.83
CA ALA A 26 -17.62 -17.13 2.56
C ALA A 26 -17.12 -16.37 1.33
N GLU A 27 -16.78 -15.08 1.45
CA GLU A 27 -16.28 -14.25 0.35
C GLU A 27 -14.76 -14.08 0.34
N HIS A 28 -14.05 -14.54 1.38
CA HIS A 28 -12.60 -14.33 1.57
C HIS A 28 -11.73 -14.86 0.42
N GLY A 29 -12.20 -15.82 -0.35
CA GLY A 29 -11.47 -16.39 -1.48
C GLY A 29 -11.87 -15.83 -2.85
N SER A 30 -12.66 -14.74 -2.92
CA SER A 30 -13.12 -14.20 -4.20
C SER A 30 -12.17 -13.16 -4.80
N PHE A 31 -12.23 -12.97 -6.12
CA PHE A 31 -11.56 -11.87 -6.79
C PHE A 31 -11.99 -10.50 -6.21
N ALA A 32 -13.28 -10.33 -5.95
CA ALA A 32 -13.83 -9.09 -5.40
C ALA A 32 -13.25 -8.79 -4.02
N ALA A 33 -13.11 -9.80 -3.16
CA ALA A 33 -12.47 -9.66 -1.86
C ALA A 33 -11.01 -9.24 -2.00
N GLY A 34 -10.23 -9.93 -2.85
CA GLY A 34 -8.84 -9.58 -3.10
C GLY A 34 -8.66 -8.18 -3.68
N PHE A 35 -9.54 -7.78 -4.60
CA PHE A 35 -9.47 -6.44 -5.21
C PHE A 35 -9.87 -5.33 -4.22
N SER A 36 -10.91 -5.54 -3.43
CA SER A 36 -11.38 -4.53 -2.48
C SER A 36 -10.49 -4.40 -1.24
N HIS A 37 -9.87 -5.48 -0.78
CA HIS A 37 -9.11 -5.52 0.45
C HIS A 37 -8.08 -4.37 0.58
N PRO A 38 -7.13 -4.16 -0.36
CA PRO A 38 -6.15 -3.10 -0.23
C PRO A 38 -6.73 -1.68 -0.43
N LEU A 39 -7.94 -1.57 -0.97
CA LEU A 39 -8.61 -0.27 -1.16
C LEU A 39 -9.32 0.23 0.11
N PHE A 40 -9.57 -0.65 1.08
CA PHE A 40 -10.23 -0.31 2.33
C PHE A 40 -9.31 -0.42 3.56
N GLY A 41 -8.15 -1.05 3.45
CA GLY A 41 -7.11 -1.06 4.47
C GLY A 41 -6.28 0.23 4.45
N LEU A 42 -6.31 1.02 5.53
CA LEU A 42 -5.54 2.27 5.60
C LEU A 42 -4.04 2.04 5.51
N ASP A 43 -3.53 0.99 6.12
CA ASP A 43 -2.14 0.53 6.05
C ASP A 43 -1.73 0.23 4.61
N HIS A 44 -2.59 -0.45 3.84
CA HIS A 44 -2.36 -0.78 2.43
C HIS A 44 -2.37 0.45 1.54
N ILE A 45 -3.37 1.33 1.71
CA ILE A 45 -3.44 2.59 0.94
C ILE A 45 -2.18 3.42 1.18
N LEU A 46 -1.76 3.55 2.45
CA LEU A 46 -0.57 4.31 2.82
C LEU A 46 0.70 3.65 2.29
N ALA A 47 0.89 2.34 2.50
CA ALA A 47 2.09 1.63 2.05
C ALA A 47 2.22 1.66 0.52
N MET A 48 1.18 1.21 -0.20
CA MET A 48 1.22 1.05 -1.65
C MET A 48 1.20 2.41 -2.37
N GLY A 49 0.42 3.38 -1.87
CA GLY A 49 0.47 4.76 -2.35
C GLY A 49 1.86 5.38 -2.18
N ALA A 50 2.48 5.18 -1.01
CA ALA A 50 3.83 5.67 -0.74
C ALA A 50 4.91 4.99 -1.60
N VAL A 51 4.80 3.70 -1.88
CA VAL A 51 5.70 3.00 -2.83
C VAL A 51 5.65 3.66 -4.21
N GLY A 52 4.44 3.95 -4.72
CA GLY A 52 4.27 4.68 -5.98
C GLY A 52 4.84 6.10 -5.93
N LEU A 53 4.59 6.81 -4.84
CA LEU A 53 5.11 8.16 -4.60
C LEU A 53 6.65 8.18 -4.56
N TRP A 54 7.27 7.20 -3.91
CA TRP A 54 8.72 7.06 -3.85
C TRP A 54 9.31 6.73 -5.22
N ALA A 55 8.67 5.82 -5.96
CA ALA A 55 9.05 5.52 -7.34
C ALA A 55 9.02 6.78 -8.25
N ALA A 56 7.98 7.60 -8.12
CA ALA A 56 7.86 8.88 -8.82
C ALA A 56 8.97 9.87 -8.44
N MET A 57 9.29 9.97 -7.15
CA MET A 57 10.34 10.85 -6.65
C MET A 57 11.73 10.44 -7.15
N GLN A 58 11.99 9.15 -7.35
CA GLN A 58 13.22 8.61 -7.92
C GLN A 58 13.28 8.80 -9.44
N GLY A 59 12.15 8.65 -10.13
CA GLY A 59 12.04 8.77 -11.57
C GLY A 59 12.73 7.65 -12.36
N GLY A 60 12.77 7.80 -13.68
CA GLY A 60 13.45 6.87 -14.58
C GLY A 60 13.01 5.41 -14.39
N ARG A 61 13.98 4.51 -14.19
CA ARG A 61 13.72 3.07 -14.03
C ARG A 61 12.91 2.72 -12.75
N ALA A 62 12.94 3.58 -11.76
CA ALA A 62 12.22 3.34 -10.51
C ALA A 62 10.69 3.27 -10.72
N LEU A 63 10.16 3.99 -11.72
CA LEU A 63 8.72 4.03 -12.03
C LEU A 63 8.10 2.64 -12.27
N TRP A 64 8.87 1.70 -12.76
CA TRP A 64 8.40 0.35 -13.02
C TRP A 64 9.11 -0.70 -12.15
N LEU A 65 10.41 -0.52 -11.84
CA LEU A 65 11.19 -1.51 -11.09
C LEU A 65 10.71 -1.62 -9.64
N VAL A 66 10.39 -0.51 -8.99
CA VAL A 66 9.96 -0.49 -7.58
C VAL A 66 8.58 -1.13 -7.42
N PRO A 67 7.54 -0.75 -8.20
CA PRO A 67 6.26 -1.47 -8.20
C PRO A 67 6.38 -2.95 -8.57
N ALA A 68 7.18 -3.28 -9.59
CA ALA A 68 7.37 -4.68 -10.00
C ALA A 68 8.05 -5.51 -8.91
N ALA A 69 9.04 -4.97 -8.21
CA ALA A 69 9.67 -5.62 -7.07
C ALA A 69 8.65 -5.86 -5.94
N PHE A 70 7.79 -4.84 -5.62
CA PHE A 70 6.75 -5.01 -4.64
C PHE A 70 5.79 -6.15 -5.03
N VAL A 71 5.15 -6.05 -6.18
CA VAL A 71 4.14 -7.02 -6.63
C VAL A 71 4.74 -8.43 -6.73
N GLY A 72 5.95 -8.57 -7.29
CA GLY A 72 6.60 -9.87 -7.43
C GLY A 72 6.92 -10.53 -6.09
N THR A 73 7.50 -9.78 -5.14
CA THR A 73 7.84 -10.34 -3.82
C THR A 73 6.61 -10.51 -2.92
N MET A 74 5.59 -9.67 -3.08
CA MET A 74 4.28 -9.86 -2.45
C MET A 74 3.63 -11.19 -2.90
N ALA A 75 3.64 -11.48 -4.20
CA ALA A 75 3.15 -12.75 -4.72
C ALA A 75 3.93 -13.95 -4.18
N LEU A 76 5.26 -13.83 -4.00
CA LEU A 76 6.09 -14.85 -3.38
C LEU A 76 5.75 -15.04 -1.89
N GLY A 77 5.54 -13.96 -1.14
CA GLY A 77 5.11 -14.01 0.27
C GLY A 77 3.75 -14.69 0.43
N PHE A 78 2.80 -14.35 -0.45
CA PHE A 78 1.48 -14.97 -0.51
C PHE A 78 1.59 -16.49 -0.76
N ALA A 79 2.36 -16.88 -1.77
CA ALA A 79 2.58 -18.29 -2.09
C ALA A 79 3.27 -19.05 -0.92
N ALA A 80 4.21 -18.41 -0.23
CA ALA A 80 4.90 -18.98 0.92
C ALA A 80 3.92 -19.26 2.08
N ALA A 81 2.98 -18.34 2.35
CA ALA A 81 1.96 -18.54 3.36
C ALA A 81 0.99 -19.68 3.00
N ILE A 82 0.52 -19.73 1.74
CA ILE A 82 -0.32 -20.83 1.25
C ILE A 82 0.41 -22.17 1.36
N ALA A 83 1.72 -22.19 1.18
CA ALA A 83 2.56 -23.39 1.38
C ALA A 83 2.78 -23.73 2.86
N GLY A 84 2.21 -22.99 3.80
CA GLY A 84 2.31 -23.22 5.24
C GLY A 84 3.64 -22.78 5.86
N MET A 85 4.41 -21.91 5.20
CA MET A 85 5.67 -21.40 5.76
C MET A 85 5.37 -20.40 6.90
N PRO A 86 5.83 -20.66 8.14
CA PRO A 86 5.63 -19.70 9.22
C PRO A 86 6.53 -18.49 9.05
N LEU A 87 5.98 -17.30 9.28
CA LEU A 87 6.72 -16.04 9.28
C LEU A 87 6.39 -15.25 10.56
N PRO A 88 7.35 -14.96 11.42
CA PRO A 88 7.11 -14.18 12.64
C PRO A 88 7.06 -12.68 12.33
N PHE A 89 6.45 -11.91 13.21
CA PHE A 89 6.41 -10.45 13.19
C PHE A 89 5.76 -9.83 11.95
N VAL A 90 4.80 -10.50 11.32
CA VAL A 90 4.18 -10.03 10.07
C VAL A 90 3.57 -8.64 10.27
N GLU A 91 2.61 -8.48 11.17
CA GLU A 91 1.95 -7.20 11.43
C GLU A 91 2.92 -6.07 11.84
N PRO A 92 3.85 -6.27 12.79
CA PRO A 92 4.83 -5.24 13.13
C PRO A 92 5.68 -4.79 11.94
N VAL A 93 6.05 -5.70 11.04
CA VAL A 93 6.86 -5.35 9.86
C VAL A 93 6.03 -4.59 8.82
N ILE A 94 4.75 -4.95 8.65
CA ILE A 94 3.82 -4.21 7.79
C ILE A 94 3.69 -2.76 8.27
N LEU A 95 3.40 -2.55 9.55
CA LEU A 95 3.29 -1.19 10.12
C LEU A 95 4.61 -0.43 10.04
N ALA A 96 5.74 -1.09 10.33
CA ALA A 96 7.06 -0.50 10.17
C ALA A 96 7.34 -0.07 8.72
N SER A 97 6.82 -0.79 7.72
CA SER A 97 6.99 -0.43 6.31
C SER A 97 6.37 0.93 5.98
N VAL A 98 5.16 1.20 6.47
CA VAL A 98 4.47 2.48 6.27
C VAL A 98 5.28 3.64 6.83
N ILE A 99 5.77 3.47 8.08
CA ILE A 99 6.59 4.47 8.76
C ILE A 99 7.90 4.69 8.02
N PHE A 100 8.61 3.61 7.70
CA PHE A 100 9.93 3.66 7.07
C PHE A 100 9.87 4.30 5.68
N ILE A 101 8.95 3.86 4.82
CA ILE A 101 8.78 4.40 3.46
C ILE A 101 8.39 5.88 3.55
N GLY A 102 7.45 6.23 4.44
CA GLY A 102 7.05 7.61 4.69
C GLY A 102 8.23 8.51 5.09
N ILE A 103 9.09 8.07 6.01
CA ILE A 103 10.30 8.79 6.43
C ILE A 103 11.29 8.93 5.27
N ALA A 104 11.53 7.86 4.51
CA ALA A 104 12.46 7.90 3.38
C ALA A 104 12.05 8.93 2.32
N ILE A 105 10.73 9.05 2.04
CA ILE A 105 10.17 10.06 1.15
C ILE A 105 10.30 11.46 1.77
N ALA A 106 9.93 11.63 3.05
CA ALA A 106 9.97 12.91 3.74
C ALA A 106 11.38 13.50 3.78
N LEU A 107 12.38 12.67 3.99
CA LEU A 107 13.78 13.08 4.00
C LEU A 107 14.38 13.20 2.60
N ALA A 108 13.68 12.71 1.56
CA ALA A 108 14.15 12.65 0.18
C ALA A 108 15.53 11.98 0.07
N LEU A 109 15.70 10.84 0.75
CA LEU A 109 16.97 10.14 0.85
C LEU A 109 17.53 9.77 -0.53
N PRO A 110 18.79 10.06 -0.81
CA PRO A 110 19.43 9.71 -2.08
C PRO A 110 19.82 8.22 -2.08
N VAL A 111 18.83 7.35 -2.29
CA VAL A 111 19.01 5.89 -2.28
C VAL A 111 19.04 5.37 -3.72
N PRO A 112 19.97 4.49 -4.10
CA PRO A 112 19.95 3.85 -5.42
C PRO A 112 18.66 3.08 -5.68
N THR A 113 18.14 3.12 -6.91
CA THR A 113 16.88 2.44 -7.27
C THR A 113 16.87 0.96 -6.91
N SER A 114 18.00 0.26 -7.05
CA SER A 114 18.12 -1.15 -6.65
C SER A 114 17.94 -1.37 -5.16
N ALA A 115 18.46 -0.47 -4.33
CA ALA A 115 18.27 -0.55 -2.88
C ALA A 115 16.82 -0.21 -2.48
N VAL A 116 16.19 0.76 -3.15
CA VAL A 116 14.75 1.04 -2.97
C VAL A 116 13.92 -0.19 -3.32
N ALA A 117 14.18 -0.81 -4.48
CA ALA A 117 13.47 -2.02 -4.91
C ALA A 117 13.66 -3.19 -3.93
N ALA A 118 14.87 -3.37 -3.40
CA ALA A 118 15.16 -4.42 -2.41
C ALA A 118 14.43 -4.18 -1.08
N MET A 119 14.44 -2.94 -0.56
CA MET A 119 13.74 -2.58 0.68
C MET A 119 12.23 -2.73 0.54
N VAL A 120 11.68 -2.23 -0.56
CA VAL A 120 10.26 -2.33 -0.88
C VAL A 120 9.86 -3.79 -1.07
N GLY A 121 10.68 -4.60 -1.75
CA GLY A 121 10.46 -6.03 -1.90
C GLY A 121 10.49 -6.79 -0.57
N PHE A 122 11.42 -6.44 0.32
CA PHE A 122 11.45 -7.02 1.66
C PHE A 122 10.11 -6.82 2.39
N PHE A 123 9.61 -5.60 2.45
CA PHE A 123 8.33 -5.31 3.09
C PHE A 123 7.13 -5.95 2.37
N ALA A 124 7.17 -5.99 1.04
CA ALA A 124 6.13 -6.60 0.23
C ALA A 124 5.95 -8.10 0.49
N PHE A 125 7.05 -8.83 0.80
CA PHE A 125 6.98 -10.22 1.19
C PHE A 125 6.08 -10.44 2.41
N PHE A 126 6.21 -9.59 3.42
CA PHE A 126 5.37 -9.64 4.63
C PHE A 126 3.91 -9.31 4.33
N HIS A 127 3.64 -8.30 3.49
CA HIS A 127 2.28 -7.99 3.04
C HIS A 127 1.62 -9.18 2.34
N GLY A 128 2.33 -9.82 1.43
CA GLY A 128 1.81 -11.00 0.74
C GLY A 128 1.58 -12.18 1.69
N HIS A 129 2.50 -12.41 2.62
CA HIS A 129 2.41 -13.50 3.57
C HIS A 129 1.22 -13.34 4.52
N ALA A 130 0.92 -12.11 4.99
CA ALA A 130 -0.24 -11.85 5.83
C ALA A 130 -1.52 -12.39 5.19
N HIS A 131 -1.77 -12.00 3.95
CA HIS A 131 -3.03 -12.33 3.27
C HIS A 131 -3.10 -13.76 2.76
N GLY A 132 -1.98 -14.37 2.42
CA GLY A 132 -1.94 -15.80 2.11
C GLY A 132 -2.24 -16.68 3.32
N GLY A 133 -1.84 -16.26 4.52
CA GLY A 133 -2.07 -16.99 5.77
C GLY A 133 -3.53 -16.98 6.23
N GLU A 134 -4.28 -15.92 5.92
CA GLU A 134 -5.68 -15.77 6.32
C GLU A 134 -6.65 -16.59 5.48
N LEU A 135 -6.31 -16.86 4.22
CA LEU A 135 -7.22 -17.49 3.25
C LEU A 135 -7.26 -19.01 3.28
N GLY A 136 -6.27 -19.67 3.82
CA GLY A 136 -6.08 -21.08 3.58
C GLY A 136 -5.91 -21.38 2.07
N GLY A 137 -6.37 -22.53 1.59
CA GLY A 137 -6.20 -22.92 0.18
C GLY A 137 -7.38 -22.59 -0.74
N ALA A 138 -8.56 -22.28 -0.19
CA ALA A 138 -9.77 -22.11 -0.98
C ALA A 138 -9.86 -20.69 -1.58
N GLY A 139 -10.07 -20.60 -2.91
CA GLY A 139 -10.22 -19.31 -3.61
C GLY A 139 -8.97 -18.43 -3.63
N ALA A 140 -7.81 -18.99 -3.27
CA ALA A 140 -6.57 -18.23 -3.12
C ALA A 140 -6.12 -17.55 -4.41
N TRP A 141 -6.33 -18.16 -5.56
CA TRP A 141 -5.91 -17.60 -6.85
C TRP A 141 -6.75 -16.41 -7.27
N GLU A 142 -8.05 -16.50 -7.10
CA GLU A 142 -8.98 -15.41 -7.41
C GLU A 142 -8.69 -14.19 -6.53
N PHE A 143 -8.48 -14.41 -5.24
CA PHE A 143 -8.06 -13.36 -4.32
C PHE A 143 -6.72 -12.77 -4.71
N ALA A 144 -5.69 -13.60 -4.96
CA ALA A 144 -4.36 -13.14 -5.33
C ALA A 144 -4.37 -12.25 -6.58
N ILE A 145 -5.14 -12.61 -7.60
CA ILE A 145 -5.27 -11.82 -8.82
C ILE A 145 -5.91 -10.45 -8.52
N GLY A 146 -7.02 -10.43 -7.76
CA GLY A 146 -7.67 -9.19 -7.36
C GLY A 146 -6.74 -8.29 -6.55
N PHE A 147 -6.04 -8.89 -5.58
CA PHE A 147 -5.08 -8.19 -4.71
C PHE A 147 -3.91 -7.59 -5.48
N VAL A 148 -3.32 -8.32 -6.42
CA VAL A 148 -2.26 -7.84 -7.31
C VAL A 148 -2.72 -6.66 -8.15
N ILE A 149 -3.91 -6.75 -8.76
CA ILE A 149 -4.45 -5.67 -9.61
C ILE A 149 -4.71 -4.41 -8.79
N ALA A 150 -5.33 -4.53 -7.62
CA ALA A 150 -5.58 -3.38 -6.74
C ALA A 150 -4.29 -2.74 -6.23
N THR A 151 -3.30 -3.56 -5.84
CA THR A 151 -1.97 -3.09 -5.43
C THR A 151 -1.28 -2.33 -6.57
N ALA A 152 -1.31 -2.86 -7.79
CA ALA A 152 -0.75 -2.17 -8.97
C ALA A 152 -1.47 -0.84 -9.25
N ALA A 153 -2.79 -0.79 -9.08
CA ALA A 153 -3.58 0.43 -9.23
C ALA A 153 -3.22 1.49 -8.17
N LEU A 154 -3.01 1.08 -6.91
CA LEU A 154 -2.55 1.99 -5.85
C LEU A 154 -1.13 2.50 -6.13
N HIS A 155 -0.21 1.66 -6.62
CA HIS A 155 1.11 2.11 -7.06
C HIS A 155 0.99 3.13 -8.21
N ALA A 156 0.18 2.85 -9.21
CA ALA A 156 -0.04 3.77 -10.34
C ALA A 156 -0.62 5.11 -9.86
N THR A 157 -1.55 5.08 -8.92
CA THR A 157 -2.13 6.28 -8.29
C THR A 157 -1.05 7.07 -7.54
N GLY A 158 -0.22 6.40 -6.75
CA GLY A 158 0.90 7.03 -6.05
C GLY A 158 1.93 7.63 -7.00
N ILE A 159 2.25 6.94 -8.10
CA ILE A 159 3.14 7.47 -9.16
C ILE A 159 2.52 8.72 -9.79
N GLY A 160 1.25 8.65 -10.20
CA GLY A 160 0.54 9.78 -10.80
C GLY A 160 0.50 10.99 -9.87
N ALA A 161 0.16 10.77 -8.60
CA ALA A 161 0.19 11.82 -7.58
C ALA A 161 1.59 12.43 -7.42
N GLY A 162 2.63 11.59 -7.33
CA GLY A 162 4.01 12.05 -7.18
C GLY A 162 4.49 12.89 -8.36
N LEU A 163 4.19 12.47 -9.59
CA LEU A 163 4.53 13.20 -10.79
C LEU A 163 3.78 14.54 -10.86
N MET A 164 2.49 14.56 -10.50
CA MET A 164 1.71 15.79 -10.40
C MET A 164 2.29 16.76 -9.35
N LEU A 165 2.53 16.28 -8.14
CA LEU A 165 3.06 17.09 -7.06
C LEU A 165 4.42 17.73 -7.44
N ALA A 166 5.26 16.96 -8.15
CA ALA A 166 6.55 17.45 -8.63
C ALA A 166 6.44 18.65 -9.60
N GLN A 167 5.35 18.72 -10.40
CA GLN A 167 5.10 19.83 -11.33
C GLN A 167 4.76 21.13 -10.59
N PHE A 168 4.06 21.06 -9.45
CA PHE A 168 3.60 22.24 -8.73
C PHE A 168 4.60 22.79 -7.72
N SER A 169 5.43 21.93 -7.11
CA SER A 169 6.26 22.33 -5.97
C SER A 169 7.62 21.65 -5.91
N GLY A 170 8.04 21.01 -7.01
CA GLY A 170 9.22 20.17 -6.97
C GLY A 170 9.04 19.02 -5.95
N LYS A 171 9.95 18.90 -5.00
CA LYS A 171 9.92 17.80 -4.01
C LYS A 171 9.16 18.14 -2.71
N VAL A 172 8.75 19.40 -2.51
CA VAL A 172 8.23 19.83 -1.19
C VAL A 172 6.93 19.10 -0.83
N LEU A 173 5.93 19.14 -1.72
CA LEU A 173 4.64 18.46 -1.46
C LEU A 173 4.79 16.94 -1.36
N THR A 174 5.67 16.34 -2.16
CA THR A 174 5.99 14.91 -2.05
C THR A 174 6.55 14.56 -0.68
N ARG A 175 7.46 15.39 -0.16
CA ARG A 175 8.03 15.20 1.20
C ARG A 175 6.98 15.36 2.28
N ILE A 176 6.07 16.33 2.15
CA ILE A 176 4.94 16.50 3.08
C ILE A 176 4.04 15.27 3.05
N ALA A 177 3.72 14.73 1.87
CA ALA A 177 2.96 13.50 1.73
C ALA A 177 3.68 12.31 2.40
N GLY A 178 5.00 12.19 2.23
CA GLY A 178 5.81 11.19 2.94
C GLY A 178 5.74 11.33 4.46
N ALA A 179 5.84 12.56 4.99
CA ALA A 179 5.70 12.80 6.42
C ALA A 179 4.29 12.42 6.93
N ALA A 180 3.25 12.76 6.17
CA ALA A 180 1.88 12.36 6.49
C ALA A 180 1.71 10.83 6.49
N THR A 181 2.33 10.13 5.53
CA THR A 181 2.36 8.66 5.51
C THR A 181 3.03 8.09 6.76
N ALA A 182 4.20 8.62 7.15
CA ALA A 182 4.90 8.16 8.34
C ALA A 182 4.09 8.38 9.63
N LEU A 183 3.42 9.52 9.75
CA LEU A 183 2.52 9.81 10.88
C LEU A 183 1.29 8.90 10.87
N GLY A 184 0.71 8.61 9.70
CA GLY A 184 -0.37 7.64 9.55
C GLY A 184 0.06 6.24 9.99
N GLY A 185 1.23 5.78 9.57
CA GLY A 185 1.80 4.51 10.03
C GLY A 185 2.05 4.46 11.53
N LEU A 186 2.54 5.57 12.12
CA LEU A 186 2.72 5.66 13.57
C LEU A 186 1.37 5.60 14.30
N TYR A 187 0.35 6.31 13.81
CA TYR A 187 -1.00 6.27 14.37
C TYR A 187 -1.54 4.83 14.39
N LEU A 188 -1.43 4.10 13.28
CA LEU A 188 -1.83 2.70 13.21
C LEU A 188 -1.04 1.80 14.17
N ALA A 189 0.27 2.05 14.34
CA ALA A 189 1.12 1.24 15.21
C ALA A 189 0.82 1.41 16.70
N ILE A 190 0.19 2.52 17.12
CA ILE A 190 -0.21 2.76 18.52
C ILE A 190 -1.68 2.43 18.80
N GLY A 191 -2.37 1.78 17.87
CA GLY A 191 -3.74 1.28 18.04
C GLY A 191 -4.82 2.28 17.60
N GLY A 192 -4.51 3.09 16.58
CA GLY A 192 -5.46 3.99 15.94
C GLY A 192 -6.52 3.27 15.11
#